data_561f73350429726f29b358cee7731365
#
_entry.id   561f73350429726f29b358cee7731365
#
_cell.length_a   1.000
_cell.length_b   1.000
_cell.length_c   1.000
_cell.angle_alpha   90.00
_cell.angle_beta   90.00
_cell.angle_gamma   90.00
#
_symmetry.space_group_name_H-M   'P 1'
#
loop_
_entity.id
_entity.type
_entity.pdbx_description
1 polymer ?
#
loop_
_entity_poly.entity_id
_entity_poly.type
_entity_poly.pdbx_seq_one_letter_code
_entity_poly.pdbx_strand_id
1 'polypeptide(L)' 'FLKHNLNARAIAALGDETRNIETDVAALIEEMERSIAEADAFIQEMQAGAV' A
#
# COMPACT_ATOMS: atom_id res chain seq x y z
N PHE A 1 -1.43 38.55 0.14
CA PHE A 1 -2.67 38.07 -0.48
C PHE A 1 -2.43 36.89 -1.38
N LEU A 2 -1.58 37.10 -2.38
CA LEU A 2 -1.20 36.03 -3.30
C LEU A 2 -0.44 34.93 -2.61
N LYS A 3 0.38 35.26 -1.62
CA LYS A 3 1.13 34.29 -0.83
C LYS A 3 0.22 33.31 -0.11
N HIS A 4 -0.86 33.83 0.46
CA HIS A 4 -1.80 33.01 1.20
C HIS A 4 -2.48 32.01 0.28
N ASN A 5 -2.86 32.43 -0.90
CA ASN A 5 -3.49 31.60 -1.90
C ASN A 5 -2.56 30.49 -2.38
N LEU A 6 -1.30 30.84 -2.61
CA LEU A 6 -0.31 29.87 -3.06
C LEU A 6 -0.02 28.82 -1.98
N ASN A 7 0.04 29.24 -0.72
CA ASN A 7 0.24 28.32 0.39
C ASN A 7 -0.91 27.34 0.52
N ALA A 8 -2.15 27.83 0.38
CA ALA A 8 -3.32 26.97 0.46
C ALA A 8 -3.31 25.91 -0.65
N ARG A 9 -2.92 26.30 -1.85
CA ARG A 9 -2.82 25.37 -2.98
C ARG A 9 -1.72 24.34 -2.77
N ALA A 10 -0.59 24.78 -2.23
CA ALA A 10 0.51 23.87 -1.95
C ALA A 10 0.12 22.83 -0.89
N ILE A 11 -0.56 23.27 0.15
CA ILE A 11 -1.02 22.38 1.21
C ILE A 11 -2.03 21.37 0.67
N ALA A 12 -2.95 21.83 -0.18
CA ALA A 12 -3.94 20.94 -0.79
C ALA A 12 -3.29 19.89 -1.69
N ALA A 13 -2.29 20.31 -2.48
CA ALA A 13 -1.57 19.41 -3.36
C ALA A 13 -0.80 18.36 -2.56
N LEU A 14 -0.17 18.74 -1.46
CA LEU A 14 0.52 17.80 -0.58
C LEU A 14 -0.45 16.80 0.05
N GLY A 15 -1.64 17.28 0.43
CA GLY A 15 -2.65 16.39 0.99
C GLY A 15 -3.11 15.34 0.00
N ASP A 16 -3.29 15.73 -1.26
CA ASP A 16 -3.69 14.79 -2.32
C ASP A 16 -2.60 13.75 -2.58
N GLU A 17 -1.34 14.18 -2.62
CA GLU A 17 -0.22 13.27 -2.80
C GLU A 17 -0.09 12.30 -1.63
N THR A 18 -0.29 12.78 -0.42
CA THR A 18 -0.24 11.93 0.76
C THR A 18 -1.31 10.86 0.70
N ARG A 19 -2.52 11.21 0.28
CA ARG A 19 -3.61 10.24 0.10
C ARG A 19 -3.28 9.20 -0.94
N ASN A 20 -2.67 9.62 -2.04
CA ASN A 20 -2.27 8.69 -3.09
C ASN A 20 -1.23 7.71 -2.59
N ILE A 21 -0.26 8.19 -1.81
CA ILE A 21 0.76 7.33 -1.21
C ILE A 21 0.12 6.35 -0.23
N GLU A 22 -0.80 6.80 0.59
CA GLU A 22 -1.50 5.93 1.54
C GLU A 22 -2.27 4.83 0.81
N THR A 23 -2.93 5.17 -0.28
CA THR A 23 -3.67 4.20 -1.09
C THR A 23 -2.71 3.18 -1.70
N ASP A 24 -1.59 3.63 -2.22
CA ASP A 24 -0.60 2.76 -2.83
C ASP A 24 0.03 1.82 -1.81
N VAL A 25 0.32 2.33 -0.62
CA VAL A 25 0.87 1.51 0.47
C VAL A 25 -0.15 0.48 0.92
N ALA A 26 -1.41 0.86 1.04
CA ALA A 26 -2.46 -0.08 1.41
C ALA A 26 -2.60 -1.20 0.40
N ALA A 27 -2.54 -0.87 -0.89
CA ALA A 27 -2.61 -1.87 -1.96
C ALA A 27 -1.41 -2.81 -1.91
N LEU A 28 -0.23 -2.26 -1.63
CA LEU A 28 0.98 -3.07 -1.52
C LEU A 28 0.89 -4.04 -0.34
N ILE A 29 0.39 -3.58 0.77
CA ILE A 29 0.20 -4.44 1.95
C ILE A 29 -0.76 -5.57 1.64
N GLU A 30 -1.87 -5.29 0.94
CA GLU A 30 -2.81 -6.32 0.52
C GLU A 30 -2.15 -7.37 -0.37
N GLU A 31 -1.35 -6.91 -1.32
CA GLU A 31 -0.61 -7.82 -2.20
C GLU A 31 0.37 -8.68 -1.42
N MET A 32 1.08 -8.08 -0.47
CA MET A 32 2.01 -8.81 0.37
C MET A 32 1.30 -9.86 1.21
N GLU A 33 0.17 -9.51 1.80
CA GLU A 33 -0.61 -10.47 2.58
C GLU A 33 -1.07 -11.64 1.73
N ARG A 34 -1.51 -11.36 0.52
CA ARG A 34 -1.91 -12.41 -0.42
C ARG A 34 -0.74 -13.31 -0.79
N SER A 35 0.42 -12.72 -1.05
CA SER A 35 1.62 -13.47 -1.40
C SER A 35 2.07 -14.36 -0.24
N ILE A 36 2.00 -13.85 0.97
CA ILE A 36 2.34 -14.64 2.16
C ILE A 36 1.38 -15.81 2.32
N ALA A 37 0.09 -15.57 2.12
CA ALA A 37 -0.91 -16.63 2.21
C ALA A 37 -0.69 -17.70 1.16
N GLU A 38 -0.36 -17.31 -0.06
CA GLU A 38 -0.05 -18.25 -1.14
C GLU A 38 1.20 -19.06 -0.85
N ALA A 39 2.24 -18.41 -0.33
CA ALA A 39 3.47 -19.09 0.03
C ALA A 39 3.23 -20.06 1.18
N ASP A 40 2.43 -19.68 2.15
CA ASP A 40 2.10 -20.55 3.28
C ASP A 40 1.33 -21.79 2.81
N ALA A 41 0.36 -21.59 1.93
CA ALA A 41 -0.40 -22.69 1.35
C ALA A 41 0.51 -23.65 0.58
N PHE A 42 1.46 -23.10 -0.17
CA PHE A 42 2.42 -23.91 -0.92
C PHE A 42 3.31 -24.73 0.00
N ILE A 43 3.77 -24.13 1.09
CA ILE A 43 4.59 -24.81 2.08
C ILE A 43 3.79 -25.96 2.72
N GLN A 44 2.53 -25.70 3.05
CA GLN A 44 1.67 -26.73 3.63
C GLN A 44 1.46 -27.91 2.66
N GLU A 45 1.27 -27.62 1.39
CA GLU A 45 1.16 -28.65 0.36
C GLU A 45 2.43 -29.49 0.25
N MET A 46 3.58 -28.83 0.29
CA MET A 46 4.87 -29.50 0.24
C MET A 46 5.06 -30.41 1.43
N GLN A 47 4.71 -29.95 2.62
CA GLN A 47 4.84 -30.74 3.84
C GLN A 47 3.90 -31.95 3.81
N ALA A 48 2.69 -31.75 3.33
CA ALA A 48 1.73 -32.86 3.20
C ALA A 48 2.21 -33.89 2.16
N GLY A 49 2.82 -33.42 1.09
CA GLY A 49 3.33 -34.31 0.05
C GLY A 49 4.63 -35.03 0.42
N ALA A 50 5.35 -34.49 1.43
CA ALA A 50 6.63 -35.08 1.84
C ALA A 50 6.48 -36.33 2.69
N VAL A 51 5.26 -36.59 3.16
CA VAL A 51 4.95 -37.78 3.92
C VAL A 51 4.55 -38.94 3.00
#